data_6ccdc65925d549f50e4054f9ec48f389
#
_entry.id   6ccdc65925d549f50e4054f9ec48f389
#
_cell.length_a   1.000
_cell.length_b   1.000
_cell.length_c   1.000
_cell.angle_alpha   90.00
_cell.angle_beta   90.00
_cell.angle_gamma   90.00
#
_symmetry.space_group_name_H-M   'P 1'
#
loop_
_entity.id
_entity.type
_entity.pdbx_description
1 polymer ?
#
loop_
_entity_poly.entity_id
_entity_poly.type
_entity_poly.pdbx_seq_one_letter_code
_entity_poly.pdbx_strand_id
1 'polypeptide(L)'
;MIKVAVTGANGRIGTKIIKTMLSEEDMEVVAAIGAPNTPLEGKDIGEVIGVGSIGVPVNGAQHLAEALKERKPDVLVDFTIANAAVDTIRTSADCSVNVVVGTTGLKDEQLMEIRNYIQEHNIRAVISPNMAVGVNVFFKIIKDLARILHDYDIEIIEAHHKHKVDAPSGTAVKAYQIITEELGINQEETYVHGRNGMVGPRNPGEIGMHAVRGGDIVGDHTVLFAGEGERIEIVHRAHSRQSFVTGVIRAVRYVVEAPEGKISDMGYVLGIK
;
A
#
# COMPACT_ATOMS: atom_id res chain seq x y z
N MET A 1 22.24 11.47 1.50
CA MET A 1 21.13 11.33 2.47
C MET A 1 19.87 11.82 1.80
N ILE A 2 18.83 10.97 1.73
CA ILE A 2 17.54 11.29 1.08
C ILE A 2 16.70 12.12 2.05
N LYS A 3 16.33 13.32 1.65
CA LYS A 3 15.47 14.21 2.43
C LYS A 3 14.01 13.86 2.20
N VAL A 4 13.26 13.58 3.27
CA VAL A 4 11.90 13.10 3.18
C VAL A 4 10.92 14.02 3.90
N ALA A 5 9.84 14.39 3.19
CA ALA A 5 8.65 14.97 3.78
C ALA A 5 7.61 13.87 4.03
N VAL A 6 6.86 13.93 5.12
CA VAL A 6 5.81 12.94 5.44
C VAL A 6 4.48 13.64 5.67
N THR A 7 3.45 13.31 4.89
CA THR A 7 2.06 13.73 5.13
C THR A 7 1.32 12.69 5.95
N GLY A 8 0.34 13.13 6.74
CA GLY A 8 -0.27 12.27 7.76
C GLY A 8 0.73 11.87 8.86
N ALA A 9 1.71 12.74 9.15
CA ALA A 9 2.88 12.49 9.99
C ALA A 9 2.53 11.97 11.40
N ASN A 10 1.46 12.50 12.00
CA ASN A 10 0.98 12.10 13.33
C ASN A 10 -0.06 10.95 13.29
N GLY A 11 -0.32 10.39 12.11
CA GLY A 11 -1.21 9.24 11.90
C GLY A 11 -0.56 7.91 12.30
N ARG A 12 -1.38 6.85 12.31
CA ARG A 12 -0.96 5.48 12.71
C ARG A 12 0.19 4.91 11.88
N ILE A 13 0.26 5.24 10.59
CA ILE A 13 1.32 4.80 9.69
C ILE A 13 2.44 5.84 9.64
N GLY A 14 2.12 7.14 9.48
CA GLY A 14 3.11 8.23 9.43
C GLY A 14 4.05 8.23 10.62
N THR A 15 3.52 8.09 11.84
CA THR A 15 4.35 7.94 13.06
C THR A 15 5.36 6.79 12.96
N LYS A 16 4.95 5.63 12.45
CA LYS A 16 5.84 4.48 12.30
C LYS A 16 6.89 4.70 11.20
N ILE A 17 6.49 5.34 10.10
CA ILE A 17 7.40 5.71 9.00
C ILE A 17 8.50 6.63 9.54
N ILE A 18 8.14 7.72 10.23
CA ILE A 18 9.10 8.66 10.79
C ILE A 18 10.02 7.96 11.78
N LYS A 19 9.49 7.18 12.74
CA LYS A 19 10.31 6.42 13.70
C LYS A 19 11.31 5.50 13.02
N THR A 20 10.92 4.83 11.95
CA THR A 20 11.81 3.94 11.22
C THR A 20 12.86 4.73 10.44
N MET A 21 12.47 5.82 9.76
CA MET A 21 13.42 6.68 9.03
C MET A 21 14.51 7.26 9.93
N LEU A 22 14.18 7.61 11.18
CA LEU A 22 15.17 8.09 12.15
C LEU A 22 16.26 7.06 12.52
N SER A 23 16.05 5.79 12.22
CA SER A 23 17.05 4.73 12.40
C SER A 23 17.80 4.35 11.11
N GLU A 24 17.46 4.97 9.96
CA GLU A 24 18.11 4.72 8.68
C GLU A 24 19.22 5.76 8.46
N GLU A 25 20.45 5.32 8.17
CA GLU A 25 21.61 6.22 8.01
C GLU A 25 21.57 7.04 6.71
N ASP A 26 20.78 6.62 5.74
CA ASP A 26 20.68 7.23 4.41
C ASP A 26 19.45 8.14 4.22
N MET A 27 18.64 8.36 5.27
CA MET A 27 17.43 9.17 5.22
C MET A 27 17.39 10.25 6.31
N GLU A 28 16.72 11.37 5.98
CA GLU A 28 16.47 12.48 6.90
C GLU A 28 15.02 12.95 6.75
N VAL A 29 14.28 12.99 7.86
CA VAL A 29 12.94 13.60 7.88
C VAL A 29 13.11 15.11 8.00
N VAL A 30 12.74 15.87 6.96
CA VAL A 30 12.91 17.33 6.90
C VAL A 30 11.60 18.10 7.02
N ALA A 31 10.45 17.46 6.78
CA ALA A 31 9.13 18.07 6.92
C ALA A 31 8.09 17.06 7.40
N ALA A 32 7.20 17.51 8.28
CA ALA A 32 6.10 16.73 8.82
C ALA A 32 4.78 17.50 8.63
N ILE A 33 3.84 16.88 7.88
CA ILE A 33 2.59 17.53 7.51
C ILE A 33 1.43 16.81 8.19
N GLY A 34 0.68 17.54 8.98
CA GLY A 34 -0.57 17.09 9.62
C GLY A 34 -1.81 17.41 8.80
N ALA A 35 -2.98 17.15 9.38
CA ALA A 35 -4.26 17.57 8.80
C ALA A 35 -4.34 19.11 8.69
N PRO A 36 -5.23 19.65 7.82
CA PRO A 36 -5.47 21.09 7.80
C PRO A 36 -5.88 21.60 9.18
N ASN A 37 -5.32 22.76 9.57
CA ASN A 37 -5.58 23.41 10.87
C ASN A 37 -5.32 22.48 12.08
N THR A 38 -4.33 21.61 11.98
CA THR A 38 -3.97 20.69 13.08
C THR A 38 -3.60 21.45 14.37
N PRO A 39 -4.08 21.01 15.56
CA PRO A 39 -3.67 21.61 16.83
C PRO A 39 -2.21 21.31 17.20
N LEU A 40 -1.52 20.52 16.39
CA LEU A 40 -0.10 20.19 16.54
C LEU A 40 0.82 21.12 15.77
N GLU A 41 0.28 22.10 15.04
CA GLU A 41 1.06 23.03 14.22
C GLU A 41 2.12 23.76 15.06
N GLY A 42 3.35 23.79 14.54
CA GLY A 42 4.51 24.36 15.22
C GLY A 42 5.17 23.46 16.27
N LYS A 43 4.53 22.37 16.72
CA LYS A 43 5.15 21.41 17.65
C LYS A 43 6.16 20.53 16.92
N ASP A 44 7.25 20.16 17.58
CA ASP A 44 8.23 19.22 17.03
C ASP A 44 7.59 17.83 16.84
N ILE A 45 7.69 17.26 15.62
CA ILE A 45 7.08 15.95 15.33
C ILE A 45 7.71 14.84 16.17
N GLY A 46 9.00 14.91 16.49
CA GLY A 46 9.67 13.92 17.33
C GLY A 46 9.09 13.89 18.75
N GLU A 47 8.78 15.06 19.32
CA GLU A 47 8.10 15.15 20.62
C GLU A 47 6.66 14.60 20.53
N VAL A 48 5.93 14.96 19.48
CA VAL A 48 4.56 14.48 19.23
C VAL A 48 4.49 12.94 19.15
N ILE A 49 5.46 12.32 18.53
CA ILE A 49 5.51 10.86 18.38
C ILE A 49 6.29 10.13 19.49
N GLY A 50 6.88 10.89 20.44
CA GLY A 50 7.53 10.34 21.63
C GLY A 50 8.94 9.76 21.40
N VAL A 51 9.75 10.42 20.55
CA VAL A 51 11.16 10.05 20.30
C VAL A 51 12.16 11.16 20.73
N GLY A 52 11.65 12.24 21.35
CA GLY A 52 12.44 13.44 21.64
C GLY A 52 12.41 14.43 20.47
N SER A 53 12.94 15.65 20.70
CA SER A 53 12.97 16.67 19.64
C SER A 53 13.94 16.29 18.52
N ILE A 54 13.48 16.47 17.28
CA ILE A 54 14.28 16.25 16.06
C ILE A 54 14.43 17.53 15.22
N GLY A 55 13.91 18.67 15.69
CA GLY A 55 14.00 19.95 15.00
C GLY A 55 13.05 20.12 13.81
N VAL A 56 12.05 19.26 13.66
CA VAL A 56 11.10 19.27 12.53
C VAL A 56 9.71 19.67 13.04
N PRO A 57 9.24 20.91 12.79
CA PRO A 57 7.91 21.31 13.19
C PRO A 57 6.84 20.64 12.34
N VAL A 58 5.68 20.35 12.94
CA VAL A 58 4.47 19.96 12.23
C VAL A 58 3.87 21.15 11.53
N ASN A 59 3.62 21.06 10.24
CA ASN A 59 2.88 22.04 9.46
C ASN A 59 1.47 21.52 9.16
N GLY A 60 0.47 22.38 9.10
CA GLY A 60 -0.84 22.03 8.57
C GLY A 60 -0.78 21.80 7.05
N ALA A 61 -1.65 20.95 6.52
CA ALA A 61 -1.66 20.64 5.08
C ALA A 61 -1.87 21.86 4.19
N GLN A 62 -2.49 22.93 4.68
CA GLN A 62 -2.64 24.22 3.98
C GLN A 62 -1.30 24.92 3.70
N HIS A 63 -0.23 24.58 4.44
CA HIS A 63 1.14 25.11 4.29
C HIS A 63 2.09 24.13 3.59
N LEU A 64 1.56 23.08 2.93
CA LEU A 64 2.38 22.05 2.26
C LEU A 64 3.36 22.66 1.25
N ALA A 65 2.87 23.53 0.33
CA ALA A 65 3.71 24.13 -0.70
C ALA A 65 4.88 24.97 -0.13
N GLU A 66 4.62 25.72 0.94
CA GLU A 66 5.63 26.53 1.64
C GLU A 66 6.68 25.63 2.29
N ALA A 67 6.24 24.58 2.98
CA ALA A 67 7.14 23.61 3.62
C ALA A 67 8.02 22.88 2.59
N LEU A 68 7.47 22.48 1.44
CA LEU A 68 8.26 21.83 0.38
C LEU A 68 9.30 22.79 -0.24
N LYS A 69 8.93 24.05 -0.50
CA LYS A 69 9.86 25.05 -1.04
C LYS A 69 10.98 25.40 -0.07
N GLU A 70 10.67 25.49 1.22
CA GLU A 70 11.65 25.81 2.27
C GLU A 70 12.59 24.63 2.54
N ARG A 71 12.05 23.44 2.77
CA ARG A 71 12.79 22.26 3.20
C ARG A 71 13.42 21.47 2.07
N LYS A 72 12.92 21.63 0.84
CA LYS A 72 13.40 21.00 -0.39
C LYS A 72 13.65 19.49 -0.22
N PRO A 73 12.61 18.71 0.14
CA PRO A 73 12.75 17.26 0.22
C PRO A 73 12.96 16.65 -1.17
N ASP A 74 13.68 15.54 -1.23
CA ASP A 74 13.82 14.72 -2.45
C ASP A 74 12.55 13.91 -2.72
N VAL A 75 11.86 13.49 -1.64
CA VAL A 75 10.70 12.61 -1.68
C VAL A 75 9.65 13.08 -0.66
N LEU A 76 8.39 13.07 -1.08
CA LEU A 76 7.25 13.16 -0.18
C LEU A 76 6.57 11.80 -0.04
N VAL A 77 6.32 11.36 1.19
CA VAL A 77 5.60 10.12 1.52
C VAL A 77 4.19 10.46 1.97
N ASP A 78 3.17 9.91 1.29
CA ASP A 78 1.76 10.15 1.60
C ASP A 78 1.03 8.89 2.10
N PHE A 79 0.45 9.00 3.29
CA PHE A 79 -0.48 8.04 3.89
C PHE A 79 -1.68 8.75 4.51
N THR A 80 -2.42 9.47 3.69
CA THR A 80 -3.59 10.26 4.10
C THR A 80 -4.90 9.61 3.64
N ILE A 81 -5.76 10.35 2.97
CA ILE A 81 -7.02 9.89 2.37
C ILE A 81 -7.04 10.28 0.88
N ALA A 82 -7.82 9.56 0.05
CA ALA A 82 -7.77 9.68 -1.41
C ALA A 82 -7.82 11.13 -1.91
N ASN A 83 -8.77 11.95 -1.44
CA ASN A 83 -8.88 13.33 -1.90
C ASN A 83 -7.66 14.19 -1.50
N ALA A 84 -7.16 14.04 -0.26
CA ALA A 84 -5.98 14.76 0.19
C ALA A 84 -4.72 14.31 -0.57
N ALA A 85 -4.60 13.04 -0.93
CA ALA A 85 -3.47 12.52 -1.68
C ALA A 85 -3.37 13.14 -3.09
N VAL A 86 -4.50 13.38 -3.77
CA VAL A 86 -4.50 14.08 -5.08
C VAL A 86 -3.90 15.47 -4.93
N ASP A 87 -4.37 16.27 -3.97
CA ASP A 87 -3.86 17.62 -3.72
C ASP A 87 -2.38 17.59 -3.30
N THR A 88 -1.99 16.62 -2.48
CA THR A 88 -0.61 16.41 -2.05
C THR A 88 0.31 16.11 -3.25
N ILE A 89 -0.10 15.23 -4.16
CA ILE A 89 0.69 14.86 -5.34
C ILE A 89 0.80 16.06 -6.30
N ARG A 90 -0.30 16.78 -6.53
CA ARG A 90 -0.31 18.00 -7.34
C ARG A 90 0.70 19.02 -6.79
N THR A 91 0.61 19.35 -5.51
CA THR A 91 1.52 20.30 -4.86
C THR A 91 2.98 19.83 -4.89
N SER A 92 3.22 18.52 -4.75
CA SER A 92 4.56 17.94 -4.86
C SER A 92 5.12 18.08 -6.28
N ALA A 93 4.30 17.83 -7.31
CA ALA A 93 4.66 17.99 -8.71
C ALA A 93 5.04 19.44 -9.02
N ASP A 94 4.22 20.41 -8.59
CA ASP A 94 4.49 21.86 -8.73
C ASP A 94 5.80 22.29 -8.05
N CYS A 95 6.22 21.57 -7.00
CA CYS A 95 7.47 21.79 -6.29
C CYS A 95 8.64 20.91 -6.76
N SER A 96 8.46 20.11 -7.82
CA SER A 96 9.45 19.14 -8.34
C SER A 96 9.91 18.12 -7.30
N VAL A 97 9.01 17.67 -6.41
CA VAL A 97 9.28 16.67 -5.37
C VAL A 97 8.72 15.32 -5.79
N ASN A 98 9.54 14.26 -5.74
CA ASN A 98 9.11 12.90 -6.03
C ASN A 98 8.13 12.39 -4.96
N VAL A 99 7.30 11.40 -5.29
CA VAL A 99 6.28 10.93 -4.36
C VAL A 99 6.27 9.41 -4.14
N VAL A 100 6.02 8.99 -2.90
CA VAL A 100 5.71 7.62 -2.50
C VAL A 100 4.34 7.63 -1.83
N VAL A 101 3.34 7.02 -2.46
CA VAL A 101 1.94 7.11 -2.04
C VAL A 101 1.40 5.72 -1.70
N GLY A 102 1.04 5.54 -0.42
CA GLY A 102 0.37 4.34 0.08
C GLY A 102 -1.10 4.58 0.43
N THR A 103 -1.62 5.75 0.10
CA THR A 103 -3.04 6.08 0.28
C THR A 103 -3.91 5.22 -0.64
N THR A 104 -4.98 4.65 -0.09
CA THR A 104 -5.92 3.76 -0.79
C THR A 104 -7.22 4.47 -1.13
N GLY A 105 -8.03 3.85 -2.01
CA GLY A 105 -9.35 4.38 -2.38
C GLY A 105 -9.31 5.50 -3.43
N LEU A 106 -8.20 5.66 -4.15
CA LEU A 106 -8.13 6.51 -5.32
C LEU A 106 -9.03 5.94 -6.43
N LYS A 107 -9.87 6.78 -7.02
CA LYS A 107 -10.73 6.44 -8.15
C LYS A 107 -9.93 6.52 -9.46
N ASP A 108 -10.43 5.87 -10.51
CA ASP A 108 -9.78 5.87 -11.83
C ASP A 108 -9.56 7.29 -12.39
N GLU A 109 -10.53 8.17 -12.22
CA GLU A 109 -10.43 9.59 -12.63
C GLU A 109 -9.28 10.29 -11.88
N GLN A 110 -9.15 10.05 -10.57
CA GLN A 110 -8.06 10.59 -9.74
C GLN A 110 -6.70 10.00 -10.14
N LEU A 111 -6.66 8.71 -10.47
CA LEU A 111 -5.43 8.07 -10.97
C LEU A 111 -5.00 8.62 -12.33
N MET A 112 -5.96 8.95 -13.22
CA MET A 112 -5.65 9.59 -14.49
C MET A 112 -5.11 11.02 -14.26
N GLU A 113 -5.75 11.80 -13.40
CA GLU A 113 -5.28 13.15 -13.03
C GLU A 113 -3.85 13.11 -12.47
N ILE A 114 -3.61 12.23 -11.49
CA ILE A 114 -2.29 12.03 -10.88
C ILE A 114 -1.23 11.67 -11.94
N ARG A 115 -1.57 10.78 -12.87
CA ARG A 115 -0.65 10.37 -13.94
C ARG A 115 -0.26 11.55 -14.82
N ASN A 116 -1.21 12.41 -15.19
CA ASN A 116 -0.93 13.59 -15.98
C ASN A 116 0.01 14.55 -15.24
N TYR A 117 -0.25 14.86 -13.97
CA TYR A 117 0.64 15.71 -13.17
C TYR A 117 2.06 15.16 -13.07
N ILE A 118 2.21 13.86 -12.81
CA ILE A 118 3.52 13.21 -12.72
C ILE A 118 4.27 13.31 -14.05
N GLN A 119 3.58 13.09 -15.17
CA GLN A 119 4.15 13.15 -16.50
C GLN A 119 4.51 14.59 -16.90
N GLU A 120 3.61 15.56 -16.70
CA GLU A 120 3.82 16.96 -17.08
C GLU A 120 4.97 17.61 -16.30
N HIS A 121 5.12 17.31 -15.00
CA HIS A 121 6.17 17.85 -14.16
C HIS A 121 7.43 16.98 -14.11
N ASN A 122 7.42 15.85 -14.81
CA ASN A 122 8.55 14.93 -14.92
C ASN A 122 9.08 14.43 -13.56
N ILE A 123 8.23 14.36 -12.52
CA ILE A 123 8.60 13.79 -11.23
C ILE A 123 8.52 12.26 -11.25
N ARG A 124 9.20 11.63 -10.30
CA ARG A 124 9.19 10.18 -10.10
C ARG A 124 8.14 9.82 -9.06
N ALA A 125 7.44 8.71 -9.27
CA ALA A 125 6.40 8.28 -8.34
C ALA A 125 6.42 6.77 -8.09
N VAL A 126 6.17 6.40 -6.82
CA VAL A 126 5.74 5.04 -6.44
C VAL A 126 4.36 5.15 -5.84
N ILE A 127 3.37 4.52 -6.48
CA ILE A 127 1.99 4.49 -6.00
C ILE A 127 1.55 3.03 -5.89
N SER A 128 1.17 2.60 -4.68
CA SER A 128 0.71 1.24 -4.46
C SER A 128 -0.34 1.19 -3.36
N PRO A 129 -1.46 0.48 -3.57
CA PRO A 129 -2.48 0.31 -2.53
C PRO A 129 -2.01 -0.57 -1.37
N ASN A 130 -0.90 -1.28 -1.54
CA ASN A 130 -0.30 -2.10 -0.49
C ASN A 130 1.23 -2.05 -0.59
N MET A 131 1.87 -1.42 0.37
CA MET A 131 3.34 -1.27 0.42
C MET A 131 4.06 -2.48 1.06
N ALA A 132 3.33 -3.45 1.64
CA ALA A 132 3.96 -4.57 2.32
C ALA A 132 4.75 -5.46 1.35
N VAL A 133 6.04 -5.65 1.63
CA VAL A 133 6.93 -6.49 0.79
C VAL A 133 6.38 -7.91 0.65
N GLY A 134 6.01 -8.55 1.76
CA GLY A 134 5.51 -9.93 1.75
C GLY A 134 4.21 -10.09 0.97
N VAL A 135 3.30 -9.10 1.01
CA VAL A 135 2.04 -9.13 0.23
C VAL A 135 2.31 -9.04 -1.28
N ASN A 136 3.25 -8.20 -1.70
CA ASN A 136 3.58 -8.08 -3.11
C ASN A 136 4.32 -9.33 -3.65
N VAL A 137 5.18 -9.94 -2.84
CA VAL A 137 5.78 -11.25 -3.16
C VAL A 137 4.69 -12.34 -3.22
N PHE A 138 3.76 -12.36 -2.26
CA PHE A 138 2.61 -13.26 -2.28
C PHE A 138 1.79 -13.11 -3.57
N PHE A 139 1.49 -11.89 -4.01
CA PHE A 139 0.78 -11.63 -5.27
C PHE A 139 1.53 -12.15 -6.50
N LYS A 140 2.86 -11.97 -6.53
CA LYS A 140 3.68 -12.51 -7.63
C LYS A 140 3.62 -14.04 -7.67
N ILE A 141 3.77 -14.70 -6.52
CA ILE A 141 3.78 -16.16 -6.44
C ILE A 141 2.42 -16.73 -6.85
N ILE A 142 1.31 -16.19 -6.34
CA ILE A 142 -0.03 -16.69 -6.70
C ILE A 142 -0.35 -16.48 -8.17
N LYS A 143 0.14 -15.38 -8.79
CA LYS A 143 0.03 -15.16 -10.23
C LYS A 143 0.73 -16.27 -11.02
N ASP A 144 1.99 -16.55 -10.69
CA ASP A 144 2.77 -17.59 -11.38
C ASP A 144 2.15 -18.98 -11.17
N LEU A 145 1.67 -19.27 -9.94
CA LEU A 145 1.01 -20.55 -9.66
C LEU A 145 -0.33 -20.68 -10.39
N ALA A 146 -1.15 -19.65 -10.47
CA ALA A 146 -2.42 -19.68 -11.20
C ALA A 146 -2.20 -20.09 -12.67
N ARG A 147 -1.16 -19.58 -13.31
CA ARG A 147 -0.80 -19.96 -14.67
C ARG A 147 -0.36 -21.41 -14.81
N ILE A 148 0.42 -21.92 -13.84
CA ILE A 148 0.97 -23.28 -13.87
C ILE A 148 -0.08 -24.32 -13.48
N LEU A 149 -0.90 -23.98 -12.46
CA LEU A 149 -1.90 -24.84 -11.85
C LEU A 149 -3.33 -24.43 -12.29
N HIS A 150 -3.50 -24.11 -13.57
CA HIS A 150 -4.75 -23.57 -14.13
C HIS A 150 -5.93 -24.53 -14.08
N ASP A 151 -5.68 -25.82 -13.86
CA ASP A 151 -6.64 -26.91 -13.72
C ASP A 151 -6.90 -27.31 -12.25
N TYR A 152 -6.23 -26.66 -11.27
CA TYR A 152 -6.47 -26.89 -9.84
C TYR A 152 -7.67 -26.10 -9.34
N ASP A 153 -8.34 -26.62 -8.33
CA ASP A 153 -9.37 -25.92 -7.58
C ASP A 153 -8.74 -24.83 -6.70
N ILE A 154 -9.31 -23.62 -6.73
CA ILE A 154 -8.72 -22.46 -6.04
C ILE A 154 -9.65 -21.97 -4.94
N GLU A 155 -9.10 -21.81 -3.73
CA GLU A 155 -9.82 -21.24 -2.58
C GLU A 155 -8.96 -20.15 -1.94
N ILE A 156 -9.58 -19.01 -1.60
CA ILE A 156 -8.94 -17.88 -0.95
C ILE A 156 -9.53 -17.74 0.46
N ILE A 157 -8.68 -17.73 1.47
CA ILE A 157 -9.08 -17.62 2.87
C ILE A 157 -8.37 -16.41 3.46
N GLU A 158 -9.12 -15.49 4.08
CA GLU A 158 -8.55 -14.35 4.79
C GLU A 158 -9.05 -14.28 6.23
N ALA A 159 -8.20 -13.84 7.15
CA ALA A 159 -8.56 -13.65 8.54
C ALA A 159 -8.07 -12.30 9.06
N HIS A 160 -8.94 -11.58 9.75
CA HIS A 160 -8.62 -10.30 10.38
C HIS A 160 -9.29 -10.17 11.75
N HIS A 161 -8.88 -9.13 12.49
CA HIS A 161 -9.42 -8.80 13.80
C HIS A 161 -10.93 -8.54 13.77
N LYS A 162 -11.58 -8.74 14.92
CA LYS A 162 -13.02 -8.59 15.10
C LYS A 162 -13.60 -7.19 14.77
N HIS A 163 -12.75 -6.16 14.67
CA HIS A 163 -13.16 -4.78 14.37
C HIS A 163 -13.04 -4.40 12.88
N LYS A 164 -12.63 -5.34 11.99
CA LYS A 164 -12.58 -5.08 10.56
C LYS A 164 -14.00 -5.08 9.98
N VAL A 165 -14.37 -4.00 9.30
CA VAL A 165 -15.76 -3.77 8.82
C VAL A 165 -16.00 -4.31 7.40
N ASP A 166 -14.98 -4.30 6.55
CA ASP A 166 -15.07 -4.83 5.19
C ASP A 166 -14.77 -6.34 5.16
N ALA A 167 -15.50 -7.08 4.33
CA ALA A 167 -15.28 -8.48 4.02
C ALA A 167 -15.73 -8.76 2.57
N PRO A 168 -14.88 -9.43 1.74
CA PRO A 168 -13.50 -9.79 2.05
C PRO A 168 -12.56 -8.58 2.09
N SER A 169 -11.33 -8.81 2.60
CA SER A 169 -10.30 -7.77 2.66
C SER A 169 -9.85 -7.35 1.26
N GLY A 170 -9.41 -6.09 1.11
CA GLY A 170 -8.87 -5.60 -0.17
C GLY A 170 -7.70 -6.45 -0.72
N THR A 171 -6.88 -7.05 0.16
CA THR A 171 -5.81 -7.97 -0.26
C THR A 171 -6.37 -9.28 -0.84
N ALA A 172 -7.42 -9.84 -0.25
CA ALA A 172 -8.08 -11.04 -0.78
C ALA A 172 -8.78 -10.76 -2.11
N VAL A 173 -9.47 -9.62 -2.23
CA VAL A 173 -10.07 -9.17 -3.50
C VAL A 173 -9.00 -9.00 -4.58
N LYS A 174 -7.86 -8.39 -4.25
CA LYS A 174 -6.76 -8.24 -5.22
C LYS A 174 -6.13 -9.58 -5.61
N ALA A 175 -6.00 -10.53 -4.67
CA ALA A 175 -5.55 -11.88 -4.98
C ALA A 175 -6.50 -12.57 -5.98
N TYR A 176 -7.82 -12.48 -5.76
CA TYR A 176 -8.83 -12.97 -6.68
C TYR A 176 -8.70 -12.34 -8.08
N GLN A 177 -8.59 -11.01 -8.16
CA GLN A 177 -8.42 -10.32 -9.43
C GLN A 177 -7.17 -10.79 -10.19
N ILE A 178 -6.02 -10.92 -9.50
CA ILE A 178 -4.78 -11.39 -10.12
C ILE A 178 -4.94 -12.80 -10.69
N ILE A 179 -5.60 -13.70 -9.97
CA ILE A 179 -5.83 -15.09 -10.41
C ILE A 179 -6.75 -15.09 -11.63
N THR A 180 -7.88 -14.39 -11.58
CA THR A 180 -8.85 -14.35 -12.67
C THR A 180 -8.31 -13.68 -13.93
N GLU A 181 -7.54 -12.58 -13.78
CA GLU A 181 -6.84 -11.93 -14.88
C GLU A 181 -5.83 -12.87 -15.55
N GLU A 182 -5.04 -13.62 -14.76
CA GLU A 182 -4.04 -14.56 -15.29
C GLU A 182 -4.68 -15.76 -15.99
N LEU A 183 -5.81 -16.24 -15.48
CA LEU A 183 -6.56 -17.35 -16.07
C LEU A 183 -7.48 -16.93 -17.25
N GLY A 184 -7.69 -15.62 -17.44
CA GLY A 184 -8.58 -15.10 -18.47
C GLY A 184 -10.06 -15.46 -18.25
N ILE A 185 -10.49 -15.61 -16.99
CA ILE A 185 -11.85 -16.02 -16.61
C ILE A 185 -12.69 -14.85 -16.11
N ASN A 186 -14.03 -14.96 -16.31
CA ASN A 186 -14.97 -13.93 -15.89
C ASN A 186 -15.09 -13.89 -14.36
N GLN A 187 -14.82 -12.76 -13.75
CA GLN A 187 -14.87 -12.55 -12.31
C GLN A 187 -16.27 -12.73 -11.73
N GLU A 188 -17.33 -12.32 -12.42
CA GLU A 188 -18.70 -12.41 -11.91
C GLU A 188 -19.24 -13.84 -11.86
N GLU A 189 -18.77 -14.71 -12.74
CA GLU A 189 -19.25 -16.10 -12.88
C GLU A 189 -18.53 -17.10 -11.97
N THR A 190 -17.34 -16.77 -11.48
CA THR A 190 -16.46 -17.70 -10.77
C THR A 190 -16.40 -17.47 -9.26
N TYR A 191 -16.96 -16.37 -8.77
CA TYR A 191 -16.83 -15.93 -7.38
C TYR A 191 -17.86 -16.59 -6.46
N VAL A 192 -17.40 -17.35 -5.46
CA VAL A 192 -18.25 -18.02 -4.48
C VAL A 192 -17.94 -17.59 -3.06
N HIS A 193 -18.90 -16.94 -2.40
CA HIS A 193 -18.79 -16.53 -0.99
C HIS A 193 -19.14 -17.68 -0.04
N GLY A 194 -18.13 -18.34 0.50
CA GLY A 194 -18.36 -19.42 1.46
C GLY A 194 -19.28 -20.53 0.91
N ARG A 195 -19.57 -21.50 1.75
CA ARG A 195 -20.56 -22.55 1.44
C ARG A 195 -21.35 -22.84 2.69
N ASN A 196 -22.70 -22.98 2.57
CA ASN A 196 -23.58 -23.28 3.68
C ASN A 196 -24.72 -24.23 3.26
N GLY A 197 -24.94 -25.28 4.05
CA GLY A 197 -25.98 -26.28 3.81
C GLY A 197 -25.59 -27.31 2.73
N MET A 198 -26.60 -27.83 2.01
CA MET A 198 -26.45 -28.84 0.97
C MET A 198 -26.20 -28.17 -0.40
N VAL A 199 -24.96 -27.74 -0.65
CA VAL A 199 -24.61 -26.95 -1.85
C VAL A 199 -24.26 -27.78 -3.07
N GLY A 200 -24.22 -29.12 -2.93
CA GLY A 200 -23.78 -30.03 -4.01
C GLY A 200 -22.26 -30.06 -4.18
N PRO A 201 -21.78 -30.78 -5.19
CA PRO A 201 -20.38 -30.78 -5.58
C PRO A 201 -19.92 -29.40 -6.01
N ARG A 202 -18.63 -29.12 -5.87
CA ARG A 202 -17.98 -27.88 -6.37
C ARG A 202 -18.11 -27.81 -7.89
N ASN A 203 -18.46 -26.65 -8.43
CA ASN A 203 -18.50 -26.46 -9.87
C ASN A 203 -17.08 -26.23 -10.42
N PRO A 204 -16.79 -26.73 -11.64
CA PRO A 204 -15.53 -26.42 -12.31
C PRO A 204 -15.34 -24.91 -12.49
N GLY A 205 -14.13 -24.43 -12.19
CA GLY A 205 -13.75 -23.03 -12.39
C GLY A 205 -14.24 -22.04 -11.32
N GLU A 206 -15.03 -22.46 -10.32
CA GLU A 206 -15.37 -21.57 -9.22
C GLU A 206 -14.13 -21.27 -8.34
N ILE A 207 -14.05 -20.07 -7.79
CA ILE A 207 -13.02 -19.66 -6.83
C ILE A 207 -13.73 -19.28 -5.52
N GLY A 208 -13.44 -20.03 -4.45
CA GLY A 208 -14.03 -19.78 -3.15
C GLY A 208 -13.36 -18.60 -2.44
N MET A 209 -14.16 -17.80 -1.74
CA MET A 209 -13.70 -16.68 -0.93
C MET A 209 -14.24 -16.81 0.49
N HIS A 210 -13.35 -16.88 1.48
CA HIS A 210 -13.71 -17.11 2.87
C HIS A 210 -13.11 -16.05 3.76
N ALA A 211 -13.97 -15.35 4.54
CA ALA A 211 -13.56 -14.29 5.45
C ALA A 211 -13.75 -14.70 6.91
N VAL A 212 -12.69 -14.70 7.69
CA VAL A 212 -12.68 -14.99 9.12
C VAL A 212 -12.47 -13.69 9.91
N ARG A 213 -13.23 -13.52 11.00
CA ARG A 213 -13.09 -12.39 11.93
C ARG A 213 -12.89 -12.92 13.34
N GLY A 214 -11.76 -12.57 13.99
CA GLY A 214 -11.46 -13.06 15.34
C GLY A 214 -10.29 -12.33 15.99
N GLY A 215 -10.34 -12.19 17.30
CA GLY A 215 -9.26 -11.65 18.13
C GLY A 215 -8.70 -10.33 17.61
N ASP A 216 -7.38 -10.27 17.57
CA ASP A 216 -6.54 -9.15 17.13
C ASP A 216 -5.70 -9.48 15.87
N ILE A 217 -6.10 -10.48 15.10
CA ILE A 217 -5.41 -10.90 13.86
C ILE A 217 -5.19 -9.67 12.97
N VAL A 218 -3.94 -9.39 12.64
CA VAL A 218 -3.56 -8.21 11.87
C VAL A 218 -3.96 -8.36 10.40
N GLY A 219 -3.77 -9.56 9.84
CA GLY A 219 -4.18 -9.92 8.50
C GLY A 219 -3.45 -11.16 8.00
N ASP A 220 -4.18 -12.25 7.84
CA ASP A 220 -3.73 -13.50 7.26
C ASP A 220 -4.42 -13.71 5.91
N HIS A 221 -3.69 -14.19 4.92
CA HIS A 221 -4.20 -14.51 3.60
C HIS A 221 -3.60 -15.83 3.13
N THR A 222 -4.44 -16.74 2.74
CA THR A 222 -4.06 -18.05 2.18
C THR A 222 -4.73 -18.21 0.83
N VAL A 223 -3.95 -18.59 -0.20
CA VAL A 223 -4.49 -19.12 -1.46
C VAL A 223 -4.12 -20.59 -1.53
N LEU A 224 -5.12 -21.42 -1.67
CA LEU A 224 -5.02 -22.87 -1.78
C LEU A 224 -5.28 -23.25 -3.24
N PHE A 225 -4.39 -24.07 -3.80
CA PHE A 225 -4.51 -24.73 -5.09
C PHE A 225 -4.59 -26.23 -4.82
N ALA A 226 -5.74 -26.85 -5.09
CA ALA A 226 -6.02 -28.26 -4.79
C ALA A 226 -6.17 -29.06 -6.08
N GLY A 227 -5.30 -30.03 -6.29
CA GLY A 227 -5.32 -31.01 -7.37
C GLY A 227 -5.67 -32.39 -6.86
N GLU A 228 -5.69 -33.38 -7.77
CA GLU A 228 -5.91 -34.78 -7.44
C GLU A 228 -4.72 -35.32 -6.63
N GLY A 229 -4.99 -35.68 -5.37
CA GLY A 229 -4.01 -36.27 -4.46
C GLY A 229 -3.02 -35.32 -3.76
N GLU A 230 -3.07 -34.01 -4.08
CA GLU A 230 -2.19 -33.00 -3.48
C GLU A 230 -2.84 -31.62 -3.42
N ARG A 231 -2.22 -30.73 -2.63
CA ARG A 231 -2.54 -29.31 -2.66
C ARG A 231 -1.31 -28.47 -2.34
N ILE A 232 -1.31 -27.25 -2.83
CA ILE A 232 -0.31 -26.22 -2.50
C ILE A 232 -1.01 -25.06 -1.81
N GLU A 233 -0.45 -24.57 -0.72
CA GLU A 233 -0.96 -23.43 0.02
C GLU A 233 0.12 -22.33 0.06
N ILE A 234 -0.24 -21.12 -0.38
CA ILE A 234 0.59 -19.93 -0.23
C ILE A 234 -0.02 -19.07 0.87
N VAL A 235 0.75 -18.86 1.93
CA VAL A 235 0.27 -18.18 3.15
C VAL A 235 1.10 -16.94 3.41
N HIS A 236 0.42 -15.80 3.59
CA HIS A 236 1.00 -14.58 4.12
C HIS A 236 0.33 -14.22 5.45
N ARG A 237 1.13 -13.97 6.49
CA ARG A 237 0.66 -13.50 7.80
C ARG A 237 1.34 -12.21 8.20
N ALA A 238 0.55 -11.16 8.43
CA ALA A 238 1.05 -9.90 8.94
C ALA A 238 1.08 -9.92 10.47
N HIS A 239 2.24 -9.69 11.07
CA HIS A 239 2.39 -9.63 12.53
C HIS A 239 2.17 -8.20 13.07
N SER A 240 2.41 -7.19 12.23
CA SER A 240 2.20 -5.78 12.58
C SER A 240 2.16 -4.90 11.33
N ARG A 241 1.78 -3.63 11.51
CA ARG A 241 1.86 -2.62 10.44
C ARG A 241 3.30 -2.28 10.01
N GLN A 242 4.32 -2.80 10.68
CA GLN A 242 5.73 -2.59 10.31
C GLN A 242 6.03 -3.14 8.90
N SER A 243 5.32 -4.16 8.45
CA SER A 243 5.44 -4.71 7.10
C SER A 243 5.22 -3.66 6.00
N PHE A 244 4.27 -2.73 6.19
CA PHE A 244 4.03 -1.62 5.26
C PHE A 244 5.18 -0.62 5.30
N VAL A 245 5.68 -0.28 6.50
CA VAL A 245 6.75 0.70 6.69
C VAL A 245 8.05 0.23 6.02
N THR A 246 8.40 -1.03 6.17
CA THR A 246 9.59 -1.61 5.50
C THR A 246 9.49 -1.46 3.98
N GLY A 247 8.31 -1.62 3.40
CA GLY A 247 8.11 -1.40 1.97
C GLY A 247 8.21 0.08 1.58
N VAL A 248 7.71 1.00 2.42
CA VAL A 248 7.86 2.45 2.20
C VAL A 248 9.33 2.85 2.17
N ILE A 249 10.15 2.37 3.10
CA ILE A 249 11.60 2.64 3.12
C ILE A 249 12.26 2.19 1.81
N ARG A 250 11.91 0.98 1.31
CA ARG A 250 12.38 0.51 0.00
C ARG A 250 11.89 1.39 -1.15
N ALA A 251 10.63 1.81 -1.12
CA ALA A 251 10.06 2.68 -2.14
C ALA A 251 10.71 4.07 -2.17
N VAL A 252 11.07 4.63 -1.01
CA VAL A 252 11.83 5.90 -0.91
C VAL A 252 13.22 5.78 -1.54
N ARG A 253 13.94 4.68 -1.28
CA ARG A 253 15.25 4.42 -1.92
C ARG A 253 15.11 4.24 -3.43
N TYR A 254 14.09 3.53 -3.87
CA TYR A 254 13.85 3.28 -5.28
C TYR A 254 13.44 4.54 -6.04
N VAL A 255 12.54 5.37 -5.48
CA VAL A 255 11.92 6.46 -6.23
C VAL A 255 12.92 7.54 -6.66
N VAL A 256 14.00 7.77 -5.92
CA VAL A 256 15.04 8.77 -6.27
C VAL A 256 15.82 8.40 -7.53
N GLU A 257 15.81 7.12 -7.92
CA GLU A 257 16.46 6.59 -9.11
C GLU A 257 15.46 6.05 -10.15
N ALA A 258 14.17 6.12 -9.88
CA ALA A 258 13.11 5.62 -10.74
C ALA A 258 13.02 6.41 -12.07
N PRO A 259 12.39 5.87 -13.12
CA PRO A 259 12.15 6.62 -14.34
C PRO A 259 11.31 7.87 -14.12
N GLU A 260 11.76 8.99 -14.67
CA GLU A 260 11.05 10.27 -14.61
C GLU A 260 9.72 10.24 -15.38
N GLY A 261 8.74 11.02 -14.92
CA GLY A 261 7.43 11.13 -15.55
C GLY A 261 6.62 9.83 -15.52
N LYS A 262 7.00 8.85 -14.68
CA LYS A 262 6.35 7.53 -14.61
C LYS A 262 5.93 7.17 -13.20
N ILE A 263 4.83 6.41 -13.13
CA ILE A 263 4.39 5.76 -11.90
C ILE A 263 4.92 4.33 -11.87
N SER A 264 5.67 4.01 -10.83
CA SER A 264 6.07 2.64 -10.48
C SER A 264 5.15 2.09 -9.39
N ASP A 265 5.01 0.77 -9.33
CA ASP A 265 4.36 0.06 -8.22
C ASP A 265 5.40 -0.72 -7.39
N MET A 266 4.95 -1.44 -6.37
CA MET A 266 5.83 -2.26 -5.55
C MET A 266 6.50 -3.41 -6.31
N GLY A 267 5.95 -3.85 -7.44
CA GLY A 267 6.58 -4.85 -8.31
C GLY A 267 7.90 -4.33 -8.90
N TYR A 268 7.93 -3.06 -9.32
CA TYR A 268 9.17 -2.40 -9.77
C TYR A 268 10.15 -2.19 -8.61
N VAL A 269 9.65 -1.69 -7.46
CA VAL A 269 10.49 -1.49 -6.25
C VAL A 269 11.19 -2.76 -5.81
N LEU A 270 10.54 -3.91 -5.96
CA LEU A 270 11.05 -5.22 -5.53
C LEU A 270 11.76 -6.00 -6.66
N GLY A 271 11.73 -5.53 -7.90
CA GLY A 271 12.30 -6.24 -9.04
C GLY A 271 11.61 -7.58 -9.35
N ILE A 272 10.32 -7.70 -9.10
CA ILE A 272 9.53 -8.94 -9.23
C ILE A 272 8.45 -8.87 -10.33
N LYS A 273 8.67 -8.07 -11.35
CA LYS A 273 7.77 -7.96 -12.51
C LYS A 273 7.87 -9.11 -13.46
#